data_26eb19b2b824bd761c6adfac0263ffd4
#
_entry.id   26eb19b2b824bd761c6adfac0263ffd4
#
_cell.length_a   1.000
_cell.length_b   1.000
_cell.length_c   1.000
_cell.angle_alpha   90.00
_cell.angle_beta   90.00
_cell.angle_gamma   90.00
#
_symmetry.space_group_name_H-M   'P 1'
#
loop_
_entity.id
_entity.type
_entity.pdbx_description
1 polymer ?
#
loop_
_entity_poly.entity_id
_entity_poly.type
_entity_poly.pdbx_seq_one_letter_code
_entity_poly.pdbx_strand_id
1 'polypeptide(L)'
;MKRVLLLVLSLALCAGLMVGCGQKDSGSVPVGGSDCVYYLNPDPEAETAWKDLARIYAAETGVEVKIVTPAPGEYNDTLIAEMAKTNGPTLFQCSSAQSLLDWGDYCLDLTGSKVLGEMTTGDLNLMEDGAVKAIGYCYEAFGIIVNKELLKDAGYKLTDITDFASLKKIAEDIHARADRLGFDAFAFSGLDDAFFWNLSGHLANMPLYYEFRDDNVTAQPATITGAYLKNYRNIWDLYINNSAAAGDESRAQFGTGRAVFWQQGTGEFVNLTGGKYNMDPANLAMIPIYCGVEGEDNAGLCCGNAKCWAVNAKADKADIEATLDFLYWVVASDAGTGMMADRFGAIPFKNAKESANIFLNDANAYMSSGNYTVTWAFSDTPNIDTWRDTLAAVLAAYSENQTDSMWDAVKTVFVEGWAYEYHVQNGS
;
A
#
# COMPACT_ATOMS: atom_id res chain seq x y z
N MET A 1 -40.72 -38.50 -27.37
CA MET A 1 -40.37 -39.37 -28.52
C MET A 1 -38.85 -39.29 -28.66
N LYS A 2 -38.19 -40.35 -28.19
CA LYS A 2 -37.35 -41.28 -28.99
C LYS A 2 -36.16 -40.59 -29.66
N ARG A 3 -34.92 -40.92 -29.48
CA ARG A 3 -34.13 -42.17 -29.23
C ARG A 3 -32.71 -41.71 -28.87
N VAL A 4 -32.00 -42.14 -27.87
CA VAL A 4 -31.32 -43.44 -27.60
C VAL A 4 -30.15 -43.75 -28.56
N LEU A 5 -28.95 -43.72 -27.94
CA LEU A 5 -27.83 -44.70 -28.04
C LEU A 5 -26.96 -44.73 -29.30
N LEU A 6 -25.65 -44.65 -29.14
CA LEU A 6 -24.73 -45.80 -29.18
C LEU A 6 -23.27 -45.40 -28.94
N LEU A 7 -22.65 -46.14 -28.03
CA LEU A 7 -21.22 -46.36 -27.85
C LEU A 7 -20.62 -47.11 -29.04
N VAL A 8 -19.37 -46.84 -29.46
CA VAL A 8 -18.44 -47.88 -29.93
C VAL A 8 -17.03 -47.54 -29.54
N LEU A 9 -16.44 -48.47 -28.80
CA LEU A 9 -15.05 -48.65 -28.48
C LEU A 9 -14.29 -49.09 -29.75
N SER A 10 -13.10 -48.57 -30.02
CA SER A 10 -12.12 -49.30 -30.82
C SER A 10 -10.69 -49.07 -30.30
N LEU A 11 -10.17 -50.10 -29.62
CA LEU A 11 -8.76 -50.35 -29.40
C LEU A 11 -8.14 -50.73 -30.76
N ALA A 12 -6.99 -50.12 -31.07
CA ALA A 12 -6.03 -50.70 -32.03
C ALA A 12 -4.61 -50.52 -31.53
N LEU A 13 -4.04 -51.66 -31.12
CA LEU A 13 -2.62 -51.85 -30.97
C LEU A 13 -1.90 -51.68 -32.31
N CYS A 14 -0.77 -50.96 -32.33
CA CYS A 14 0.31 -51.26 -33.27
C CYS A 14 1.66 -51.06 -32.55
N ALA A 15 2.30 -52.21 -32.35
CA ALA A 15 3.70 -52.32 -31.96
C ALA A 15 4.62 -52.19 -33.19
N GLY A 16 5.77 -51.57 -32.97
CA GLY A 16 6.97 -51.82 -33.78
C GLY A 16 7.60 -50.62 -34.44
N LEU A 17 8.65 -50.10 -33.94
CA LEU A 17 10.03 -50.27 -34.43
C LEU A 17 10.96 -49.26 -33.72
N MET A 18 11.90 -49.82 -32.99
CA MET A 18 13.05 -49.10 -32.45
C MET A 18 13.98 -48.66 -33.57
N VAL A 19 14.26 -47.36 -33.61
CA VAL A 19 15.57 -46.91 -34.15
C VAL A 19 16.13 -45.92 -33.11
N GLY A 20 17.21 -46.35 -32.49
CA GLY A 20 17.94 -45.58 -31.51
C GLY A 20 18.67 -44.41 -32.18
N CYS A 21 18.48 -43.23 -31.60
CA CYS A 21 19.46 -42.16 -31.65
C CYS A 21 19.66 -41.70 -30.23
N GLY A 22 20.89 -41.81 -29.75
CA GLY A 22 21.24 -41.43 -28.40
C GLY A 22 20.95 -39.97 -28.11
N GLN A 23 20.05 -39.77 -27.19
CA GLN A 23 19.87 -38.51 -26.52
C GLN A 23 20.56 -38.65 -25.17
N LYS A 24 21.57 -37.83 -24.97
CA LYS A 24 22.29 -37.74 -23.70
C LYS A 24 21.25 -37.51 -22.62
N ASP A 25 21.30 -38.35 -21.61
CA ASP A 25 20.62 -38.13 -20.34
C ASP A 25 20.85 -36.69 -19.91
N SER A 26 19.78 -35.92 -19.87
CA SER A 26 19.73 -34.74 -19.04
C SER A 26 19.82 -35.22 -17.62
N GLY A 27 21.00 -35.04 -17.05
CA GLY A 27 21.32 -35.46 -15.70
C GLY A 27 20.23 -34.99 -14.74
N SER A 28 19.74 -35.91 -13.95
CA SER A 28 19.06 -35.64 -12.71
C SER A 28 19.90 -34.61 -11.94
N VAL A 29 19.39 -33.42 -11.76
CA VAL A 29 19.95 -32.43 -10.85
C VAL A 29 20.09 -33.13 -9.50
N PRO A 30 21.25 -33.08 -8.83
CA PRO A 30 21.41 -33.70 -7.53
C PRO A 30 20.45 -33.04 -6.55
N VAL A 31 19.53 -33.81 -6.01
CA VAL A 31 18.75 -33.43 -4.82
C VAL A 31 19.69 -33.56 -3.64
N GLY A 32 20.28 -32.45 -3.23
CA GLY A 32 21.15 -32.41 -2.07
C GLY A 32 22.01 -31.15 -2.05
N GLY A 33 21.64 -30.13 -1.30
CA GLY A 33 22.52 -29.10 -0.78
C GLY A 33 23.12 -28.14 -1.82
N SER A 34 22.30 -27.37 -2.46
CA SER A 34 22.75 -26.12 -3.07
C SER A 34 21.83 -25.02 -2.59
N ASP A 35 22.42 -23.99 -2.00
CA ASP A 35 21.77 -22.77 -1.56
C ASP A 35 20.75 -22.32 -2.60
N CYS A 36 19.46 -22.37 -2.27
CA CYS A 36 18.37 -22.07 -3.19
C CYS A 36 17.40 -21.10 -2.51
N VAL A 37 17.05 -20.02 -3.21
CA VAL A 37 16.00 -19.11 -2.81
C VAL A 37 14.71 -19.50 -3.52
N TYR A 38 13.64 -19.74 -2.77
CA TYR A 38 12.32 -19.96 -3.33
C TYR A 38 11.36 -18.88 -2.82
N TYR A 39 11.04 -17.92 -3.68
CA TYR A 39 10.07 -16.87 -3.39
C TYR A 39 8.69 -17.20 -3.95
N LEU A 40 7.71 -17.38 -3.06
CA LEU A 40 6.30 -17.37 -3.42
C LEU A 40 5.82 -15.91 -3.45
N ASN A 41 5.79 -15.33 -4.64
CA ASN A 41 5.44 -13.94 -4.85
C ASN A 41 3.92 -13.74 -4.83
N PRO A 42 3.38 -12.84 -4.00
CA PRO A 42 1.93 -12.58 -3.91
C PRO A 42 1.39 -11.70 -5.02
N ASP A 43 2.27 -11.03 -5.78
CA ASP A 43 1.92 -9.95 -6.70
C ASP A 43 2.15 -10.35 -8.16
N PRO A 44 1.08 -10.69 -8.92
CA PRO A 44 1.19 -11.01 -10.34
C PRO A 44 1.76 -9.87 -11.20
N GLU A 45 1.53 -8.61 -10.83
CA GLU A 45 2.04 -7.46 -11.57
C GLU A 45 3.55 -7.31 -11.43
N ALA A 46 4.10 -7.73 -10.29
CA ALA A 46 5.52 -7.70 -10.00
C ALA A 46 6.28 -8.95 -10.49
N GLU A 47 5.61 -9.98 -11.02
CA GLU A 47 6.23 -11.25 -11.40
C GLU A 47 7.44 -11.09 -12.31
N THR A 48 7.30 -10.27 -13.36
CA THR A 48 8.37 -10.02 -14.33
C THR A 48 9.58 -9.36 -13.67
N ALA A 49 9.35 -8.39 -12.79
CA ALA A 49 10.42 -7.70 -12.07
C ALA A 49 11.19 -8.67 -11.15
N TRP A 50 10.47 -9.52 -10.42
CA TRP A 50 11.09 -10.53 -9.56
C TRP A 50 11.88 -11.57 -10.34
N LYS A 51 11.38 -12.03 -11.49
CA LYS A 51 12.11 -12.96 -12.38
C LYS A 51 13.38 -12.33 -12.96
N ASP A 52 13.34 -11.04 -13.30
CA ASP A 52 14.53 -10.32 -13.76
C ASP A 52 15.56 -10.14 -12.66
N LEU A 53 15.15 -9.78 -11.43
CA LEU A 53 16.03 -9.73 -10.26
C LEU A 53 16.67 -11.10 -9.98
N ALA A 54 15.87 -12.15 -9.99
CA ALA A 54 16.34 -13.53 -9.81
C ALA A 54 17.42 -13.91 -10.84
N ARG A 55 17.19 -13.57 -12.11
CA ARG A 55 18.13 -13.83 -13.19
C ARG A 55 19.46 -13.07 -13.03
N ILE A 56 19.39 -11.79 -12.65
CA ILE A 56 20.58 -10.95 -12.44
C ILE A 56 21.37 -11.48 -11.24
N TYR A 57 20.70 -11.74 -10.12
CA TYR A 57 21.33 -12.28 -8.91
C TYR A 57 22.03 -13.61 -9.18
N ALA A 58 21.36 -14.54 -9.85
CA ALA A 58 21.94 -15.82 -10.21
C ALA A 58 23.16 -15.70 -11.14
N ALA A 59 23.16 -14.72 -12.06
CA ALA A 59 24.30 -14.45 -12.92
C ALA A 59 25.52 -13.89 -12.14
N GLU A 60 25.29 -13.10 -11.10
CA GLU A 60 26.34 -12.50 -10.28
C GLU A 60 26.89 -13.44 -9.22
N THR A 61 26.03 -14.26 -8.61
CA THR A 61 26.38 -15.05 -7.39
C THR A 61 26.47 -16.56 -7.64
N GLY A 62 25.81 -17.04 -8.70
CA GLY A 62 25.64 -18.47 -8.96
C GLY A 62 24.52 -19.13 -8.14
N VAL A 63 23.83 -18.38 -7.25
CA VAL A 63 22.73 -18.89 -6.43
C VAL A 63 21.42 -18.81 -7.24
N GLU A 64 20.69 -19.93 -7.31
CA GLU A 64 19.40 -19.98 -8.01
C GLU A 64 18.30 -19.34 -7.18
N VAL A 65 17.48 -18.51 -7.83
CA VAL A 65 16.28 -17.91 -7.23
C VAL A 65 15.06 -18.35 -8.03
N LYS A 66 14.24 -19.18 -7.41
CA LYS A 66 12.96 -19.64 -7.96
C LYS A 66 11.85 -18.67 -7.60
N ILE A 67 11.17 -18.10 -8.59
CA ILE A 67 9.97 -17.24 -8.40
C ILE A 67 8.74 -18.03 -8.85
N VAL A 68 7.77 -18.15 -7.96
CA VAL A 68 6.43 -18.69 -8.27
C VAL A 68 5.41 -17.67 -7.89
N THR A 69 4.52 -17.35 -8.82
CA THR A 69 3.45 -16.36 -8.62
C THR A 69 2.11 -17.05 -8.89
N PRO A 70 1.27 -17.25 -7.88
CA PRO A 70 -0.09 -17.77 -8.04
C PRO A 70 -0.98 -16.83 -8.85
N ALA A 71 -2.07 -17.35 -9.39
CA ALA A 71 -3.10 -16.52 -10.02
C ALA A 71 -3.75 -15.58 -8.99
N PRO A 72 -4.33 -14.45 -9.44
CA PRO A 72 -5.03 -13.53 -8.54
C PRO A 72 -6.07 -14.25 -7.68
N GLY A 73 -6.01 -14.04 -6.37
CA GLY A 73 -6.89 -14.67 -5.38
C GLY A 73 -6.48 -16.07 -4.91
N GLU A 74 -5.46 -16.71 -5.52
CA GLU A 74 -5.04 -18.07 -5.17
C GLU A 74 -3.80 -18.13 -4.25
N TYR A 75 -3.31 -16.98 -3.76
CA TYR A 75 -2.07 -16.93 -3.00
C TYR A 75 -2.12 -17.78 -1.71
N ASN A 76 -3.16 -17.62 -0.90
CA ASN A 76 -3.25 -18.32 0.39
C ASN A 76 -3.35 -19.83 0.23
N ASP A 77 -4.18 -20.30 -0.70
CA ASP A 77 -4.31 -21.75 -0.98
C ASP A 77 -3.01 -22.34 -1.51
N THR A 78 -2.31 -21.58 -2.36
CA THR A 78 -1.00 -21.97 -2.87
C THR A 78 0.04 -21.99 -1.75
N LEU A 79 0.07 -20.99 -0.86
CA LEU A 79 0.99 -20.92 0.26
C LEU A 79 0.82 -22.14 1.18
N ILE A 80 -0.42 -22.50 1.54
CA ILE A 80 -0.72 -23.69 2.32
C ILE A 80 -0.17 -24.95 1.64
N ALA A 81 -0.45 -25.10 0.34
CA ALA A 81 -0.03 -26.27 -0.43
C ALA A 81 1.51 -26.36 -0.58
N GLU A 82 2.18 -25.23 -0.79
CA GLU A 82 3.64 -25.19 -0.97
C GLU A 82 4.38 -25.37 0.36
N MET A 83 3.90 -24.77 1.46
CA MET A 83 4.49 -24.93 2.79
C MET A 83 4.38 -26.36 3.34
N ALA A 84 3.43 -27.16 2.85
CA ALA A 84 3.32 -28.58 3.19
C ALA A 84 4.39 -29.46 2.53
N LYS A 85 5.17 -28.93 1.58
CA LYS A 85 6.23 -29.67 0.87
C LYS A 85 7.55 -29.61 1.64
N THR A 86 8.39 -30.60 1.45
CA THR A 86 9.75 -30.65 2.05
C THR A 86 10.61 -29.45 1.60
N ASN A 87 10.48 -29.03 0.33
CA ASN A 87 11.20 -27.89 -0.24
C ASN A 87 10.19 -26.75 -0.52
N GLY A 88 9.50 -26.29 0.52
CA GLY A 88 8.56 -25.17 0.46
C GLY A 88 9.27 -23.83 0.25
N PRO A 89 8.50 -22.74 0.10
CA PRO A 89 9.04 -21.39 -0.04
C PRO A 89 9.97 -21.03 1.13
N THR A 90 11.13 -20.47 0.80
CA THR A 90 12.06 -19.88 1.79
C THR A 90 11.72 -18.41 2.05
N LEU A 91 11.04 -17.77 1.09
CA LEU A 91 10.57 -16.40 1.13
C LEU A 91 9.09 -16.35 0.77
N PHE A 92 8.28 -15.71 1.56
CA PHE A 92 6.84 -15.59 1.36
C PHE A 92 6.29 -14.28 1.94
N GLN A 93 5.03 -13.95 1.66
CA GLN A 93 4.38 -12.77 2.22
C GLN A 93 3.66 -13.08 3.54
N CYS A 94 3.93 -12.24 4.55
CA CYS A 94 3.17 -12.12 5.78
C CYS A 94 2.98 -10.63 6.04
N SER A 95 1.78 -10.07 5.78
CA SER A 95 1.58 -8.61 5.70
C SER A 95 0.45 -8.07 6.56
N SER A 96 -0.13 -8.89 7.43
CA SER A 96 -1.19 -8.48 8.35
C SER A 96 -1.08 -9.21 9.69
N ALA A 97 -1.73 -8.67 10.71
CA ALA A 97 -1.84 -9.34 12.01
C ALA A 97 -2.46 -10.75 11.88
N GLN A 98 -3.48 -10.91 11.01
CA GLN A 98 -4.07 -12.22 10.76
C GLN A 98 -3.08 -13.18 10.10
N SER A 99 -2.32 -12.73 9.10
CA SER A 99 -1.31 -13.58 8.47
C SER A 99 -0.19 -13.97 9.44
N LEU A 100 0.10 -13.12 10.42
CA LEU A 100 1.06 -13.44 11.48
C LEU A 100 0.51 -14.49 12.46
N LEU A 101 -0.79 -14.42 12.81
CA LEU A 101 -1.44 -15.47 13.60
C LEU A 101 -1.40 -16.84 12.89
N ASP A 102 -1.58 -16.84 11.57
CA ASP A 102 -1.61 -18.08 10.78
C ASP A 102 -0.19 -18.64 10.52
N TRP A 103 0.80 -17.77 10.34
CA TRP A 103 2.13 -18.14 9.83
C TRP A 103 3.31 -17.73 10.73
N GLY A 104 3.09 -17.09 11.87
CA GLY A 104 4.16 -16.60 12.75
C GLY A 104 5.17 -17.64 13.18
N ASP A 105 4.75 -18.89 13.36
CA ASP A 105 5.64 -20.04 13.66
C ASP A 105 6.61 -20.40 12.51
N TYR A 106 6.29 -19.96 11.29
CA TYR A 106 7.13 -20.09 10.11
C TYR A 106 8.00 -18.86 9.86
N CYS A 107 7.71 -17.73 10.50
CA CYS A 107 8.45 -16.49 10.30
C CYS A 107 9.72 -16.47 11.14
N LEU A 108 10.87 -16.38 10.47
CA LEU A 108 12.17 -16.19 11.11
C LEU A 108 12.19 -14.85 11.86
N ASP A 109 12.84 -14.81 13.01
CA ASP A 109 13.18 -13.53 13.64
C ASP A 109 14.28 -12.83 12.81
N LEU A 110 13.90 -11.72 12.16
CA LEU A 110 14.78 -10.93 11.31
C LEU A 110 15.53 -9.83 12.08
N THR A 111 15.32 -9.74 13.40
CA THR A 111 16.00 -8.74 14.26
C THR A 111 17.52 -8.86 14.09
N GLY A 112 18.17 -7.74 13.78
CA GLY A 112 19.63 -7.71 13.56
C GLY A 112 20.10 -8.26 12.20
N SER A 113 19.18 -8.67 11.29
CA SER A 113 19.57 -9.06 9.93
C SER A 113 20.12 -7.85 9.14
N LYS A 114 20.98 -8.13 8.14
CA LYS A 114 21.56 -7.09 7.29
C LYS A 114 20.48 -6.32 6.54
N VAL A 115 19.45 -7.01 6.03
CA VAL A 115 18.35 -6.37 5.28
C VAL A 115 17.55 -5.41 6.17
N LEU A 116 17.26 -5.78 7.41
CA LEU A 116 16.61 -4.89 8.37
C LEU A 116 17.50 -3.67 8.69
N GLY A 117 18.80 -3.85 8.75
CA GLY A 117 19.77 -2.76 8.97
C GLY A 117 19.80 -1.70 7.87
N GLU A 118 19.28 -1.98 6.68
CA GLU A 118 19.18 -1.03 5.57
C GLU A 118 17.87 -0.23 5.56
N MET A 119 16.91 -0.53 6.43
CA MET A 119 15.64 0.21 6.46
C MET A 119 15.80 1.64 6.98
N THR A 120 14.99 2.55 6.46
CA THR A 120 14.84 3.94 6.92
C THR A 120 13.73 4.10 7.95
N THR A 121 12.74 3.21 7.95
CA THR A 121 11.68 3.10 8.96
C THR A 121 11.29 1.65 9.20
N GLY A 122 10.85 1.34 10.40
CA GLY A 122 10.31 0.03 10.79
C GLY A 122 8.79 0.03 10.98
N ASP A 123 8.12 1.16 10.71
CA ASP A 123 6.71 1.38 11.06
C ASP A 123 5.73 0.38 10.42
N LEU A 124 6.14 -0.23 9.29
CA LEU A 124 5.32 -1.21 8.56
C LEU A 124 5.86 -2.64 8.67
N ASN A 125 6.79 -2.90 9.58
CA ASN A 125 7.23 -4.25 9.89
C ASN A 125 6.22 -4.96 10.77
N LEU A 126 6.04 -6.27 10.58
CA LEU A 126 5.24 -7.05 11.49
C LEU A 126 6.11 -7.55 12.65
N MET A 127 5.62 -7.28 13.86
CA MET A 127 6.28 -7.58 15.11
C MET A 127 5.49 -8.63 15.90
N GLU A 128 6.19 -9.56 16.54
CA GLU A 128 5.63 -10.49 17.52
C GLU A 128 6.63 -10.69 18.66
N ASP A 129 6.20 -10.49 19.90
CA ASP A 129 7.02 -10.64 21.11
C ASP A 129 8.36 -9.85 21.06
N GLY A 130 8.37 -8.71 20.38
CA GLY A 130 9.55 -7.87 20.22
C GLY A 130 10.49 -8.30 19.08
N ALA A 131 10.19 -9.38 18.35
CA ALA A 131 10.91 -9.85 17.18
C ALA A 131 10.30 -9.28 15.90
N VAL A 132 11.14 -8.97 14.89
CA VAL A 132 10.69 -8.61 13.55
C VAL A 132 10.41 -9.88 12.76
N LYS A 133 9.14 -10.18 12.51
CA LYS A 133 8.69 -11.40 11.81
C LYS A 133 8.56 -11.22 10.31
N ALA A 134 8.25 -10.00 9.85
CA ALA A 134 8.25 -9.66 8.44
C ALA A 134 8.67 -8.21 8.21
N ILE A 135 9.36 -7.96 7.10
CA ILE A 135 9.87 -6.65 6.69
C ILE A 135 8.96 -6.07 5.61
N GLY A 136 8.37 -4.91 5.87
CA GLY A 136 7.64 -4.13 4.87
C GLY A 136 8.61 -3.54 3.86
N TYR A 137 8.68 -4.10 2.65
CA TYR A 137 9.69 -3.71 1.66
C TYR A 137 9.22 -2.68 0.63
N CYS A 138 7.92 -2.54 0.45
CA CYS A 138 7.32 -1.45 -0.31
C CYS A 138 5.87 -1.25 0.11
N TYR A 139 5.34 -0.05 -0.13
CA TYR A 139 3.97 0.30 0.23
C TYR A 139 3.42 1.41 -0.65
N GLU A 140 2.10 1.55 -0.60
CA GLU A 140 1.39 2.66 -1.18
C GLU A 140 1.41 3.85 -0.23
N ALA A 141 1.40 5.06 -0.79
CA ALA A 141 1.31 6.27 0.00
C ALA A 141 0.15 7.14 -0.50
N PHE A 142 -0.48 7.80 0.46
CA PHE A 142 -1.51 8.82 0.29
C PHE A 142 -1.10 10.10 1.00
N GLY A 143 -1.46 11.22 0.39
CA GLY A 143 -1.19 12.54 0.92
C GLY A 143 -2.05 13.59 0.24
N ILE A 144 -1.63 14.83 0.33
CA ILE A 144 -2.19 15.94 -0.44
C ILE A 144 -1.24 16.24 -1.58
N ILE A 145 -1.67 15.97 -2.82
CA ILE A 145 -0.94 16.38 -4.03
C ILE A 145 -1.05 17.90 -4.17
N VAL A 146 0.08 18.55 -4.45
CA VAL A 146 0.20 20.00 -4.56
C VAL A 146 0.67 20.38 -5.96
N ASN A 147 -0.05 21.30 -6.60
CA ASN A 147 0.42 22.01 -7.78
C ASN A 147 1.26 23.22 -7.34
N LYS A 148 2.59 23.06 -7.40
CA LYS A 148 3.55 24.09 -6.94
C LYS A 148 3.52 25.37 -7.76
N GLU A 149 3.13 25.30 -9.04
CA GLU A 149 2.99 26.48 -9.89
C GLU A 149 1.81 27.34 -9.43
N LEU A 150 0.64 26.74 -9.26
CA LEU A 150 -0.54 27.47 -8.76
C LEU A 150 -0.34 27.98 -7.31
N LEU A 151 0.33 27.19 -6.46
CA LEU A 151 0.69 27.60 -5.11
C LEU A 151 1.57 28.87 -5.13
N LYS A 152 2.57 28.89 -6.02
CA LYS A 152 3.44 30.05 -6.24
C LYS A 152 2.68 31.25 -6.79
N ASP A 153 1.76 31.04 -7.74
CA ASP A 153 0.94 32.10 -8.31
C ASP A 153 -0.02 32.70 -7.27
N ALA A 154 -0.42 31.90 -6.29
CA ALA A 154 -1.14 32.38 -5.10
C ALA A 154 -0.24 33.15 -4.11
N GLY A 155 1.10 33.12 -4.29
CA GLY A 155 2.07 33.83 -3.46
C GLY A 155 2.68 33.02 -2.33
N TYR A 156 2.57 31.69 -2.38
CA TYR A 156 3.05 30.77 -1.35
C TYR A 156 4.12 29.81 -1.89
N LYS A 157 4.79 29.14 -0.96
CA LYS A 157 5.77 28.06 -1.23
C LYS A 157 5.37 26.80 -0.50
N LEU A 158 5.83 25.65 -0.98
CA LEU A 158 5.58 24.38 -0.33
C LEU A 158 6.06 24.35 1.13
N THR A 159 7.18 25.02 1.41
CA THR A 159 7.76 25.15 2.76
C THR A 159 6.94 26.02 3.73
N ASP A 160 5.91 26.71 3.25
CA ASP A 160 5.03 27.48 4.10
C ASP A 160 3.92 26.61 4.72
N ILE A 161 3.83 25.33 4.28
CA ILE A 161 2.86 24.33 4.74
C ILE A 161 3.59 23.32 5.63
N THR A 162 3.39 23.43 6.94
CA THR A 162 4.08 22.59 7.93
C THR A 162 3.12 21.85 8.87
N ASP A 163 1.86 22.28 8.90
CA ASP A 163 0.83 21.78 9.79
C ASP A 163 -0.56 22.16 9.29
N PHE A 164 -1.61 21.75 9.98
CA PHE A 164 -2.98 22.08 9.65
C PHE A 164 -3.26 23.59 9.69
N ALA A 165 -2.68 24.31 10.63
CA ALA A 165 -2.95 25.75 10.78
C ALA A 165 -2.41 26.55 9.58
N SER A 166 -1.21 26.22 9.11
CA SER A 166 -0.60 26.82 7.92
C SER A 166 -1.34 26.42 6.64
N LEU A 167 -1.69 25.13 6.48
CA LEU A 167 -2.48 24.64 5.35
C LEU A 167 -3.84 25.34 5.28
N LYS A 168 -4.55 25.41 6.42
CA LYS A 168 -5.85 26.08 6.53
C LYS A 168 -5.77 27.52 6.12
N LYS A 169 -4.82 28.27 6.68
CA LYS A 169 -4.61 29.68 6.35
C LYS A 169 -4.40 29.90 4.85
N ILE A 170 -3.58 29.06 4.24
CA ILE A 170 -3.26 29.16 2.80
C ILE A 170 -4.48 28.80 1.97
N ALA A 171 -5.19 27.74 2.31
CA ALA A 171 -6.39 27.31 1.58
C ALA A 171 -7.51 28.34 1.65
N GLU A 172 -7.79 28.90 2.85
CA GLU A 172 -8.80 29.95 3.04
C GLU A 172 -8.45 31.23 2.26
N ASP A 173 -7.18 31.64 2.20
CA ASP A 173 -6.75 32.79 1.43
C ASP A 173 -6.87 32.56 -0.08
N ILE A 174 -6.51 31.36 -0.58
CA ILE A 174 -6.66 31.01 -1.99
C ILE A 174 -8.14 31.03 -2.36
N HIS A 175 -8.99 30.35 -1.59
CA HIS A 175 -10.43 30.30 -1.82
C HIS A 175 -11.06 31.70 -1.84
N ALA A 176 -10.73 32.55 -0.89
CA ALA A 176 -11.21 33.94 -0.85
C ALA A 176 -10.82 34.78 -2.08
N ARG A 177 -9.80 34.34 -2.81
CA ARG A 177 -9.29 34.99 -4.03
C ARG A 177 -9.53 34.21 -5.31
N ALA A 178 -10.30 33.12 -5.25
CA ALA A 178 -10.44 32.15 -6.34
C ALA A 178 -10.89 32.83 -7.67
N ASP A 179 -11.87 33.73 -7.62
CA ASP A 179 -12.34 34.48 -8.79
C ASP A 179 -11.20 35.27 -9.47
N ARG A 180 -10.28 35.83 -8.68
CA ARG A 180 -9.16 36.62 -9.20
C ARG A 180 -8.01 35.72 -9.70
N LEU A 181 -7.78 34.59 -9.02
CA LEU A 181 -6.72 33.66 -9.35
C LEU A 181 -7.08 32.78 -10.56
N GLY A 182 -8.37 32.49 -10.76
CA GLY A 182 -8.86 31.58 -11.78
C GLY A 182 -8.78 30.11 -11.34
N PHE A 183 -8.44 29.84 -10.09
CA PHE A 183 -8.39 28.51 -9.48
C PHE A 183 -8.71 28.59 -7.99
N ASP A 184 -9.10 27.46 -7.39
CA ASP A 184 -9.45 27.35 -5.97
C ASP A 184 -8.40 26.56 -5.18
N ALA A 185 -8.60 26.42 -3.86
CA ALA A 185 -7.66 25.71 -3.02
C ALA A 185 -7.72 24.20 -3.25
N PHE A 186 -8.86 23.55 -3.05
CA PHE A 186 -8.97 22.10 -3.16
C PHE A 186 -9.75 21.64 -4.39
N ALA A 187 -9.28 20.56 -4.99
CA ALA A 187 -10.07 19.73 -5.89
C ALA A 187 -10.94 18.79 -5.04
N PHE A 188 -12.23 18.97 -5.10
CA PHE A 188 -13.20 18.18 -4.35
C PHE A 188 -14.52 18.08 -5.13
N SER A 189 -14.95 16.86 -5.43
CA SER A 189 -16.18 16.60 -6.17
C SER A 189 -17.30 15.99 -5.31
N GLY A 190 -17.09 15.96 -3.99
CA GLY A 190 -17.98 15.30 -3.07
C GLY A 190 -17.62 13.80 -2.90
N LEU A 191 -18.61 13.04 -2.44
CA LEU A 191 -18.49 11.58 -2.26
C LEU A 191 -19.05 10.87 -3.51
N ASP A 192 -18.54 11.20 -4.69
CA ASP A 192 -18.89 10.48 -5.92
C ASP A 192 -18.27 9.07 -5.92
N ASP A 193 -18.80 8.17 -6.73
CA ASP A 193 -18.41 6.75 -6.75
C ASP A 193 -16.94 6.50 -7.07
N ALA A 194 -16.28 7.44 -7.76
CA ALA A 194 -14.90 7.25 -8.19
C ALA A 194 -13.87 7.54 -7.07
N PHE A 195 -14.18 8.49 -6.18
CA PHE A 195 -13.23 8.99 -5.19
C PHE A 195 -13.67 8.84 -3.73
N PHE A 196 -14.84 8.28 -3.47
CA PHE A 196 -15.38 8.16 -2.13
C PHE A 196 -14.46 7.36 -1.18
N TRP A 197 -13.71 6.40 -1.72
CA TRP A 197 -12.72 5.61 -1.00
C TRP A 197 -11.60 6.46 -0.40
N ASN A 198 -11.19 7.52 -1.08
CA ASN A 198 -10.18 8.44 -0.58
C ASN A 198 -10.65 9.22 0.65
N LEU A 199 -11.94 9.46 0.75
CA LEU A 199 -12.53 10.26 1.81
C LEU A 199 -13.09 9.40 2.94
N SER A 200 -13.81 8.33 2.62
CA SER A 200 -14.39 7.41 3.60
C SER A 200 -13.42 6.37 4.15
N GLY A 201 -12.30 6.14 3.48
CA GLY A 201 -11.21 5.26 3.90
C GLY A 201 -9.97 6.05 4.32
N HIS A 202 -9.24 6.58 3.34
CA HIS A 202 -7.93 7.20 3.61
C HIS A 202 -7.99 8.48 4.47
N LEU A 203 -9.02 9.31 4.31
CA LEU A 203 -9.19 10.47 5.20
C LEU A 203 -9.71 10.04 6.59
N ALA A 204 -10.62 9.06 6.64
CA ALA A 204 -11.10 8.48 7.90
C ALA A 204 -9.99 7.73 8.66
N ASN A 205 -8.89 7.38 7.99
CA ASN A 205 -7.70 6.85 8.63
C ASN A 205 -7.10 7.80 9.67
N MET A 206 -7.19 9.10 9.47
CA MET A 206 -6.52 10.06 10.35
C MET A 206 -6.99 9.94 11.82
N PRO A 207 -8.30 10.00 12.15
CA PRO A 207 -8.75 9.82 13.51
C PRO A 207 -8.47 8.42 14.06
N LEU A 208 -8.54 7.37 13.23
CA LEU A 208 -8.25 6.00 13.66
C LEU A 208 -6.77 5.83 14.01
N TYR A 209 -5.87 6.29 13.13
CA TYR A 209 -4.43 6.17 13.34
C TYR A 209 -3.98 6.83 14.65
N TYR A 210 -4.41 8.07 14.89
CA TYR A 210 -3.99 8.79 16.10
C TYR A 210 -4.55 8.16 17.38
N GLU A 211 -5.79 7.68 17.36
CA GLU A 211 -6.36 6.93 18.49
C GLU A 211 -5.61 5.62 18.72
N PHE A 212 -5.36 4.83 17.67
CA PHE A 212 -4.66 3.56 17.78
C PHE A 212 -3.21 3.73 18.24
N ARG A 213 -2.53 4.76 17.77
CA ARG A 213 -1.18 5.10 18.21
C ARG A 213 -1.13 5.41 19.71
N ASP A 214 -2.04 6.26 20.17
CA ASP A 214 -2.05 6.72 21.58
C ASP A 214 -2.48 5.61 22.54
N ASP A 215 -3.39 4.74 22.11
CA ASP A 215 -3.88 3.59 22.87
C ASP A 215 -3.01 2.33 22.70
N ASN A 216 -1.95 2.39 21.87
CA ASN A 216 -1.07 1.25 21.53
C ASN A 216 -1.86 0.04 21.03
N VAL A 217 -2.81 0.26 20.12
CA VAL A 217 -3.63 -0.79 19.52
C VAL A 217 -2.78 -1.66 18.59
N THR A 218 -2.75 -2.96 18.84
CA THR A 218 -1.95 -3.93 18.05
C THR A 218 -2.80 -4.97 17.33
N ALA A 219 -4.13 -4.95 17.53
CA ALA A 219 -5.09 -5.83 16.87
C ALA A 219 -6.43 -5.10 16.74
N GLN A 220 -7.31 -5.59 15.86
CA GLN A 220 -8.64 -5.02 15.65
C GLN A 220 -9.40 -4.87 16.98
N PRO A 221 -9.70 -3.63 17.45
CA PRO A 221 -10.40 -3.42 18.70
C PRO A 221 -11.91 -3.62 18.52
N ALA A 222 -12.58 -4.14 19.56
CA ALA A 222 -14.04 -4.30 19.55
C ALA A 222 -14.80 -2.96 19.54
N THR A 223 -14.19 -1.92 20.08
CA THR A 223 -14.75 -0.57 20.16
C THR A 223 -13.65 0.46 19.98
N ILE A 224 -14.03 1.63 19.47
CA ILE A 224 -13.21 2.83 19.39
C ILE A 224 -13.90 3.98 20.11
N THR A 225 -13.15 5.00 20.50
CA THR A 225 -13.69 6.14 21.28
C THR A 225 -14.05 7.34 20.41
N GLY A 226 -13.43 7.46 19.24
CA GLY A 226 -13.55 8.63 18.36
C GLY A 226 -12.85 9.86 18.93
N ALA A 227 -11.77 9.68 19.69
CA ALA A 227 -11.01 10.75 20.36
C ALA A 227 -10.59 11.86 19.40
N TYR A 228 -10.29 11.51 18.15
CA TYR A 228 -9.78 12.43 17.11
C TYR A 228 -10.85 12.86 16.08
N LEU A 229 -12.14 12.62 16.33
CA LEU A 229 -13.20 13.03 15.40
C LEU A 229 -13.33 14.55 15.23
N LYS A 230 -12.86 15.35 16.19
CA LYS A 230 -12.73 16.80 16.01
C LYS A 230 -11.70 17.13 14.92
N ASN A 231 -10.59 16.42 14.88
CA ASN A 231 -9.53 16.59 13.89
C ASN A 231 -10.00 16.14 12.50
N TYR A 232 -10.78 15.06 12.44
CA TYR A 232 -11.44 14.61 11.22
C TYR A 232 -12.39 15.68 10.66
N ARG A 233 -13.21 16.31 11.53
CA ARG A 233 -14.07 17.43 11.14
C ARG A 233 -13.25 18.61 10.61
N ASN A 234 -12.13 18.93 11.24
CA ASN A 234 -11.28 20.04 10.82
C ASN A 234 -10.87 19.92 9.35
N ILE A 235 -10.32 18.76 8.95
CA ILE A 235 -9.85 18.57 7.58
C ILE A 235 -11.02 18.40 6.60
N TRP A 236 -12.12 17.77 7.04
CA TRP A 236 -13.33 17.65 6.25
C TRP A 236 -13.90 19.03 5.91
N ASP A 237 -14.11 19.87 6.92
CA ASP A 237 -14.59 21.25 6.76
C ASP A 237 -13.64 22.09 5.90
N LEU A 238 -12.33 21.87 6.04
CA LEU A 238 -11.35 22.56 5.20
C LEU A 238 -11.55 22.25 3.71
N TYR A 239 -11.76 20.97 3.38
CA TYR A 239 -11.94 20.55 1.98
C TYR A 239 -13.26 21.08 1.39
N ILE A 240 -14.38 20.85 2.07
CA ILE A 240 -15.69 21.23 1.53
C ILE A 240 -15.92 22.74 1.46
N ASN A 241 -15.27 23.52 2.34
CA ASN A 241 -15.46 24.97 2.40
C ASN A 241 -14.44 25.76 1.57
N ASN A 242 -13.43 25.10 1.01
CA ASN A 242 -12.37 25.77 0.23
C ASN A 242 -12.11 25.04 -1.11
N SER A 243 -13.18 24.56 -1.72
CA SER A 243 -13.14 23.89 -3.01
C SER A 243 -13.92 24.65 -4.06
N ALA A 244 -13.53 24.46 -5.32
CA ALA A 244 -14.30 24.92 -6.46
C ALA A 244 -15.72 24.34 -6.44
N ALA A 245 -16.69 25.09 -6.96
CA ALA A 245 -18.07 24.61 -7.05
C ALA A 245 -18.15 23.26 -7.77
N ALA A 246 -18.95 22.35 -7.23
CA ALA A 246 -19.17 21.01 -7.77
C ALA A 246 -19.61 21.03 -9.25
N GLY A 247 -19.14 20.08 -10.03
CA GLY A 247 -19.52 19.95 -11.43
C GLY A 247 -18.60 19.07 -12.27
N ASP A 248 -17.33 18.96 -11.90
CA ASP A 248 -16.36 18.10 -12.56
C ASP A 248 -15.70 17.16 -11.55
N GLU A 249 -15.27 15.98 -12.00
CA GLU A 249 -14.47 15.06 -11.18
C GLU A 249 -13.24 15.78 -10.59
N SER A 250 -12.89 15.48 -9.34
CA SER A 250 -11.76 16.11 -8.65
C SER A 250 -10.44 15.98 -9.39
N ARG A 251 -10.18 14.83 -10.06
CA ARG A 251 -9.03 14.65 -10.95
C ARG A 251 -9.03 15.68 -12.09
N ALA A 252 -10.19 15.97 -12.69
CA ALA A 252 -10.28 16.93 -13.77
C ALA A 252 -10.07 18.37 -13.25
N GLN A 253 -10.58 18.68 -12.07
CA GLN A 253 -10.32 19.98 -11.43
C GLN A 253 -8.83 20.21 -11.22
N PHE A 254 -8.12 19.23 -10.62
CA PHE A 254 -6.70 19.34 -10.36
C PHE A 254 -5.88 19.30 -11.65
N GLY A 255 -6.12 18.31 -12.50
CA GLY A 255 -5.33 18.09 -13.73
C GLY A 255 -5.47 19.20 -14.78
N THR A 256 -6.55 19.99 -14.73
CA THR A 256 -6.73 21.17 -15.59
C THR A 256 -6.28 22.48 -14.94
N GLY A 257 -5.65 22.42 -13.76
CA GLY A 257 -5.12 23.61 -13.09
C GLY A 257 -6.19 24.48 -12.44
N ARG A 258 -7.31 23.91 -12.00
CA ARG A 258 -8.38 24.64 -11.31
C ARG A 258 -8.32 24.50 -9.79
N ALA A 259 -7.37 23.72 -9.27
CA ALA A 259 -7.14 23.58 -7.83
C ALA A 259 -5.65 23.40 -7.52
N VAL A 260 -5.24 23.92 -6.36
CA VAL A 260 -3.86 23.83 -5.86
C VAL A 260 -3.60 22.49 -5.19
N PHE A 261 -4.58 21.97 -4.43
CA PHE A 261 -4.48 20.81 -3.56
C PHE A 261 -5.46 19.72 -3.97
N TRP A 262 -5.01 18.46 -3.87
CA TRP A 262 -5.87 17.29 -4.11
C TRP A 262 -5.42 16.13 -3.25
N GLN A 263 -6.25 15.65 -2.33
CA GLN A 263 -5.92 14.48 -1.52
C GLN A 263 -6.05 13.21 -2.37
N GLN A 264 -4.93 12.49 -2.54
CA GLN A 264 -4.88 11.32 -3.41
C GLN A 264 -3.67 10.41 -3.12
N GLY A 265 -3.66 9.22 -3.74
CA GLY A 265 -2.56 8.29 -3.70
C GLY A 265 -1.48 8.54 -4.75
N THR A 266 -0.32 7.95 -4.50
CA THR A 266 0.85 8.04 -5.40
C THR A 266 0.60 7.47 -6.80
N GLY A 267 -0.39 6.59 -6.97
CA GLY A 267 -0.80 6.03 -8.26
C GLY A 267 -1.34 7.08 -9.25
N GLU A 268 -1.83 8.21 -8.77
CA GLU A 268 -2.34 9.29 -9.64
C GLU A 268 -1.24 10.00 -10.46
N PHE A 269 0.02 9.80 -10.12
CA PHE A 269 1.13 10.37 -10.88
C PHE A 269 1.04 10.09 -12.38
N VAL A 270 0.76 8.84 -12.76
CA VAL A 270 0.66 8.44 -14.17
C VAL A 270 -0.50 9.13 -14.89
N ASN A 271 -1.63 9.30 -14.20
CA ASN A 271 -2.80 9.98 -14.74
C ASN A 271 -2.57 11.48 -14.92
N LEU A 272 -1.84 12.12 -14.01
CA LEU A 272 -1.55 13.55 -14.04
C LEU A 272 -0.46 13.91 -15.05
N THR A 273 0.62 13.11 -15.12
CA THR A 273 1.79 13.41 -15.97
C THR A 273 1.68 12.85 -17.38
N GLY A 274 0.78 11.88 -17.58
CA GLY A 274 0.53 11.28 -18.89
C GLY A 274 -0.77 11.77 -19.54
N GLY A 275 -0.96 11.40 -20.81
CA GLY A 275 -2.23 11.49 -21.52
C GLY A 275 -2.85 12.89 -21.57
N LYS A 276 -4.05 13.01 -20.99
CA LYS A 276 -4.92 14.20 -21.12
C LYS A 276 -4.36 15.44 -20.42
N TYR A 277 -3.75 15.28 -19.26
CA TYR A 277 -3.32 16.41 -18.41
C TYR A 277 -1.88 16.83 -18.68
N ASN A 278 -1.00 15.87 -18.93
CA ASN A 278 0.41 16.10 -19.26
C ASN A 278 1.09 17.15 -18.36
N MET A 279 0.82 17.07 -17.05
CA MET A 279 1.41 18.00 -16.08
C MET A 279 2.92 17.74 -15.95
N ASP A 280 3.69 18.81 -15.81
CA ASP A 280 5.13 18.69 -15.55
C ASP A 280 5.37 18.12 -14.13
N PRO A 281 6.03 16.95 -14.00
CA PRO A 281 6.38 16.40 -12.69
C PRO A 281 7.10 17.39 -11.78
N ALA A 282 7.93 18.28 -12.34
CA ALA A 282 8.65 19.28 -11.56
C ALA A 282 7.73 20.27 -10.83
N ASN A 283 6.49 20.43 -11.28
CA ASN A 283 5.49 21.30 -10.67
C ASN A 283 4.57 20.58 -9.67
N LEU A 284 4.79 19.30 -9.41
CA LEU A 284 4.02 18.51 -8.48
C LEU A 284 4.81 18.21 -7.19
N ALA A 285 4.13 17.95 -6.11
CA ALA A 285 4.66 17.40 -4.86
C ALA A 285 3.53 16.69 -4.10
N MET A 286 3.89 15.86 -3.12
CA MET A 286 2.95 15.28 -2.18
C MET A 286 3.36 15.63 -0.74
N ILE A 287 2.41 16.09 0.07
CA ILE A 287 2.61 16.46 1.47
C ILE A 287 1.70 15.62 2.38
N PRO A 288 2.01 15.53 3.69
CA PRO A 288 1.15 14.85 4.65
C PRO A 288 -0.28 15.41 4.72
N ILE A 289 -1.20 14.58 5.17
CA ILE A 289 -2.55 15.02 5.52
C ILE A 289 -2.50 15.58 6.93
N TYR A 290 -2.56 16.89 7.05
CA TYR A 290 -2.58 17.59 8.33
C TYR A 290 -4.03 17.79 8.80
N CYS A 291 -4.31 17.53 10.08
CA CYS A 291 -5.67 17.64 10.65
C CYS A 291 -5.74 18.34 12.02
N GLY A 292 -4.64 18.92 12.48
CA GLY A 292 -4.56 19.69 13.72
C GLY A 292 -4.29 18.82 14.96
N VAL A 293 -3.54 17.76 14.82
CA VAL A 293 -3.05 16.94 15.93
C VAL A 293 -1.69 17.46 16.38
N GLU A 294 -1.43 17.45 17.69
CA GLU A 294 -0.15 17.87 18.23
C GLU A 294 1.00 17.00 17.69
N GLY A 295 2.07 17.64 17.23
CA GLY A 295 3.24 16.95 16.64
C GLY A 295 3.06 16.48 15.19
N GLU A 296 2.00 16.91 14.51
CA GLU A 296 1.78 16.57 13.09
C GLU A 296 2.78 17.24 12.13
N ASP A 297 3.50 18.26 12.58
CA ASP A 297 4.61 18.87 11.86
C ASP A 297 5.76 17.90 11.58
N ASN A 298 5.81 16.78 12.33
CA ASN A 298 6.73 15.66 12.10
C ASN A 298 6.05 14.45 11.44
N ALA A 299 4.82 14.60 10.92
CA ALA A 299 4.17 13.52 10.19
C ALA A 299 4.79 13.30 8.82
N GLY A 300 4.83 12.06 8.39
CA GLY A 300 5.05 11.64 7.01
C GLY A 300 3.72 11.39 6.29
N LEU A 301 3.79 10.78 5.11
CA LEU A 301 2.61 10.42 4.35
C LEU A 301 1.84 9.27 5.01
N CYS A 302 0.56 9.13 4.64
CA CYS A 302 -0.23 7.97 5.01
C CYS A 302 0.20 6.76 4.18
N CYS A 303 0.72 5.71 4.82
CA CYS A 303 1.27 4.56 4.12
C CYS A 303 0.62 3.26 4.58
N GLY A 304 0.38 2.37 3.64
CA GLY A 304 -0.19 1.06 3.91
C GLY A 304 -0.10 0.11 2.72
N ASN A 305 -0.86 -0.97 2.75
CA ASN A 305 -0.71 -2.08 1.81
C ASN A 305 0.74 -2.53 1.69
N ALA A 306 1.46 -2.56 2.82
CA ALA A 306 2.83 -3.01 2.81
C ALA A 306 2.91 -4.42 2.24
N LYS A 307 3.75 -4.56 1.23
CA LYS A 307 4.20 -5.89 0.80
C LYS A 307 5.36 -6.27 1.71
N CYS A 308 5.23 -7.38 2.41
CA CYS A 308 6.18 -7.76 3.43
C CYS A 308 6.88 -9.07 3.08
N TRP A 309 8.17 -9.14 3.36
CA TRP A 309 8.96 -10.35 3.28
C TRP A 309 8.99 -11.06 4.63
N ALA A 310 8.54 -12.31 4.67
CA ALA A 310 8.79 -13.25 5.74
C ALA A 310 9.71 -14.35 5.24
N VAL A 311 10.75 -14.68 6.01
CA VAL A 311 11.68 -15.77 5.71
C VAL A 311 11.25 -17.00 6.48
N ASN A 312 11.20 -18.15 5.81
CA ASN A 312 10.74 -19.42 6.41
C ASN A 312 11.77 -19.98 7.39
N ALA A 313 11.47 -19.89 8.67
CA ALA A 313 12.31 -20.43 9.75
C ALA A 313 12.44 -21.97 9.75
N LYS A 314 11.56 -22.67 9.00
CA LYS A 314 11.57 -24.14 8.88
C LYS A 314 12.38 -24.63 7.68
N ALA A 315 12.85 -23.73 6.81
CA ALA A 315 13.71 -24.07 5.70
C ALA A 315 15.12 -24.52 6.17
N ASP A 316 15.88 -25.13 5.29
CA ASP A 316 17.26 -25.48 5.59
C ASP A 316 18.11 -24.25 5.86
N LYS A 317 19.08 -24.35 6.76
CA LYS A 317 19.89 -23.22 7.20
C LYS A 317 20.59 -22.52 6.03
N ALA A 318 21.11 -23.28 5.08
CA ALA A 318 21.79 -22.74 3.90
C ALA A 318 20.81 -21.94 3.01
N ASP A 319 19.59 -22.42 2.84
CA ASP A 319 18.55 -21.74 2.07
C ASP A 319 18.06 -20.46 2.77
N ILE A 320 18.00 -20.46 4.10
CA ILE A 320 17.72 -19.25 4.90
C ILE A 320 18.82 -18.21 4.69
N GLU A 321 20.10 -18.61 4.80
CA GLU A 321 21.25 -17.72 4.59
C GLU A 321 21.25 -17.15 3.16
N ALA A 322 21.02 -17.99 2.15
CA ALA A 322 20.91 -17.56 0.76
C ALA A 322 19.75 -16.58 0.54
N THR A 323 18.60 -16.82 1.20
CA THR A 323 17.44 -15.93 1.13
C THR A 323 17.72 -14.56 1.75
N LEU A 324 18.38 -14.53 2.92
CA LEU A 324 18.77 -13.27 3.55
C LEU A 324 19.81 -12.50 2.73
N ASP A 325 20.76 -13.17 2.11
CA ASP A 325 21.74 -12.54 1.22
C ASP A 325 21.09 -12.03 -0.08
N PHE A 326 20.11 -12.75 -0.63
CA PHE A 326 19.31 -12.27 -1.76
C PHE A 326 18.54 -11.00 -1.41
N LEU A 327 17.82 -10.99 -0.28
CA LEU A 327 17.08 -9.80 0.18
C LEU A 327 18.00 -8.60 0.40
N TYR A 328 19.16 -8.83 1.04
CA TYR A 328 20.15 -7.77 1.22
C TYR A 328 20.67 -7.24 -0.13
N TRP A 329 20.96 -8.13 -1.09
CA TRP A 329 21.38 -7.72 -2.43
C TRP A 329 20.30 -6.89 -3.15
N VAL A 330 19.02 -7.27 -3.04
CA VAL A 330 17.91 -6.51 -3.63
C VAL A 330 17.88 -5.07 -3.14
N VAL A 331 18.13 -4.83 -1.85
CA VAL A 331 18.03 -3.49 -1.26
C VAL A 331 19.35 -2.71 -1.22
N ALA A 332 20.48 -3.33 -1.54
CA ALA A 332 21.80 -2.73 -1.43
C ALA A 332 22.54 -2.60 -2.78
N SER A 333 22.27 -3.48 -3.76
CA SER A 333 22.96 -3.44 -5.06
C SER A 333 22.35 -2.40 -6.01
N ASP A 334 23.15 -1.93 -6.98
CA ASP A 334 22.65 -1.00 -8.01
C ASP A 334 21.54 -1.61 -8.87
N ALA A 335 21.65 -2.91 -9.20
CA ALA A 335 20.66 -3.61 -9.99
C ALA A 335 19.35 -3.78 -9.20
N GLY A 336 19.44 -4.23 -7.93
CA GLY A 336 18.29 -4.40 -7.06
C GLY A 336 17.55 -3.09 -6.79
N THR A 337 18.27 -2.07 -6.33
CA THR A 337 17.67 -0.76 -6.00
C THR A 337 17.10 -0.04 -7.20
N GLY A 338 17.71 -0.16 -8.38
CA GLY A 338 17.17 0.38 -9.64
C GLY A 338 15.85 -0.28 -10.02
N MET A 339 15.79 -1.63 -10.00
CA MET A 339 14.57 -2.36 -10.31
C MET A 339 13.45 -2.06 -9.30
N MET A 340 13.79 -1.94 -8.02
CA MET A 340 12.83 -1.61 -6.96
C MET A 340 12.19 -0.24 -7.22
N ALA A 341 12.98 0.78 -7.55
CA ALA A 341 12.49 2.13 -7.84
C ALA A 341 11.55 2.19 -9.05
N ASP A 342 11.79 1.35 -10.06
CA ASP A 342 11.02 1.38 -11.31
C ASP A 342 9.71 0.60 -11.25
N ARG A 343 9.59 -0.39 -10.35
CA ARG A 343 8.54 -1.42 -10.42
C ARG A 343 7.71 -1.58 -9.15
N PHE A 344 8.12 -0.97 -8.05
CA PHE A 344 7.45 -1.12 -6.77
C PHE A 344 6.96 0.24 -6.24
N GLY A 345 6.26 0.22 -5.13
CA GLY A 345 5.78 1.42 -4.46
C GLY A 345 6.89 2.22 -3.76
N ALA A 346 6.54 2.94 -2.71
CA ALA A 346 7.55 3.61 -1.86
C ALA A 346 8.45 2.57 -1.18
N ILE A 347 9.76 2.83 -1.19
CA ILE A 347 10.80 1.86 -0.81
C ILE A 347 11.52 2.36 0.44
N PRO A 348 11.37 1.68 1.62
CA PRO A 348 11.88 2.17 2.90
C PRO A 348 13.34 1.80 3.17
N PHE A 349 14.23 1.90 2.19
CA PHE A 349 15.63 1.51 2.34
C PHE A 349 16.60 2.66 2.02
N LYS A 350 17.74 2.69 2.71
CA LYS A 350 18.78 3.75 2.62
C LYS A 350 19.31 3.97 1.20
N ASN A 351 19.38 2.90 0.41
CA ASN A 351 19.92 2.93 -0.96
C ASN A 351 18.82 3.00 -2.04
N ALA A 352 17.55 3.30 -1.66
CA ALA A 352 16.47 3.46 -2.61
C ALA A 352 16.84 4.49 -3.67
N LYS A 353 16.67 4.11 -4.94
CA LYS A 353 16.88 5.02 -6.07
C LYS A 353 15.65 5.88 -6.28
N GLU A 354 15.85 7.06 -6.90
CA GLU A 354 14.74 7.90 -7.30
C GLU A 354 13.89 7.22 -8.38
N SER A 355 12.58 7.32 -8.19
CA SER A 355 11.57 6.89 -9.17
C SER A 355 11.23 8.03 -10.12
N ALA A 356 10.75 7.71 -11.32
CA ALA A 356 10.11 8.71 -12.18
C ALA A 356 8.86 9.31 -11.52
N ASN A 357 8.21 8.55 -10.65
CA ASN A 357 7.07 9.00 -9.83
C ASN A 357 7.58 9.80 -8.62
N ILE A 358 7.51 11.12 -8.71
CA ILE A 358 7.99 12.02 -7.66
C ILE A 358 7.26 11.87 -6.34
N PHE A 359 6.01 11.40 -6.34
CA PHE A 359 5.24 11.17 -5.10
C PHE A 359 5.84 10.03 -4.27
N LEU A 360 6.43 9.02 -4.94
CA LEU A 360 7.19 7.97 -4.26
C LEU A 360 8.49 8.51 -3.68
N ASN A 361 9.15 9.44 -4.40
CA ASN A 361 10.35 10.11 -3.90
C ASN A 361 10.02 10.98 -2.69
N ASP A 362 8.90 11.71 -2.70
CA ASP A 362 8.43 12.48 -1.56
C ASP A 362 8.15 11.57 -0.35
N ALA A 363 7.48 10.41 -0.55
CA ALA A 363 7.25 9.44 0.51
C ALA A 363 8.58 8.94 1.13
N ASN A 364 9.52 8.55 0.28
CA ASN A 364 10.86 8.11 0.72
C ASN A 364 11.63 9.23 1.43
N ALA A 365 11.47 10.49 1.00
CA ALA A 365 12.11 11.64 1.63
C ALA A 365 11.60 11.87 3.05
N TYR A 366 10.28 11.82 3.27
CA TYR A 366 9.70 11.91 4.62
C TYR A 366 10.23 10.83 5.55
N MET A 367 10.24 9.56 5.12
CA MET A 367 10.77 8.45 5.92
C MET A 367 12.26 8.61 6.24
N SER A 368 13.06 8.96 5.23
CA SER A 368 14.50 9.13 5.39
C SER A 368 14.86 10.32 6.28
N SER A 369 13.97 11.31 6.39
CA SER A 369 14.12 12.47 7.25
C SER A 369 13.73 12.20 8.71
N GLY A 370 13.21 11.00 9.01
CA GLY A 370 12.78 10.60 10.35
C GLY A 370 11.38 11.07 10.74
N ASN A 371 10.57 11.47 9.76
CA ASN A 371 9.16 11.72 9.99
C ASN A 371 8.46 10.38 10.30
N TYR A 372 7.51 10.37 11.24
CA TYR A 372 6.76 9.15 11.50
C TYR A 372 5.75 8.85 10.38
N THR A 373 5.61 7.58 10.06
CA THR A 373 4.64 7.13 9.04
C THR A 373 3.24 7.08 9.63
N VAL A 374 2.25 7.65 8.95
CA VAL A 374 0.83 7.47 9.31
C VAL A 374 0.35 6.17 8.68
N THR A 375 0.32 5.08 9.47
CA THR A 375 -0.08 3.77 8.96
C THR A 375 -1.58 3.68 8.70
N TRP A 376 -2.00 2.73 7.85
CA TRP A 376 -3.41 2.53 7.52
C TRP A 376 -4.17 1.74 8.59
N ALA A 377 -4.52 2.42 9.68
CA ALA A 377 -5.35 1.87 10.75
C ALA A 377 -6.76 1.49 10.27
N PHE A 378 -7.27 2.15 9.22
CA PHE A 378 -8.57 1.81 8.66
C PHE A 378 -8.64 0.42 8.04
N SER A 379 -7.51 -0.20 7.72
CA SER A 379 -7.45 -1.59 7.26
C SER A 379 -7.96 -2.59 8.31
N ASP A 380 -7.94 -2.21 9.58
CA ASP A 380 -8.46 -3.01 10.68
C ASP A 380 -9.95 -2.74 10.95
N THR A 381 -10.63 -1.96 10.12
CA THR A 381 -12.06 -1.69 10.28
C THR A 381 -12.88 -2.98 10.07
N PRO A 382 -13.73 -3.36 11.02
CA PRO A 382 -14.60 -4.53 10.85
C PRO A 382 -15.62 -4.28 9.73
N ASN A 383 -15.85 -5.29 8.87
CA ASN A 383 -16.72 -5.19 7.70
C ASN A 383 -16.56 -3.86 6.94
N ILE A 384 -15.32 -3.52 6.65
CA ILE A 384 -14.87 -2.20 6.19
C ILE A 384 -15.76 -1.59 5.09
N ASP A 385 -16.23 -2.39 4.14
CA ASP A 385 -17.07 -1.88 3.04
C ASP A 385 -18.41 -1.35 3.56
N THR A 386 -19.09 -2.10 4.44
CA THR A 386 -20.37 -1.70 5.04
C THR A 386 -20.22 -0.47 5.95
N TRP A 387 -19.20 -0.48 6.81
CA TRP A 387 -18.92 0.65 7.69
C TRP A 387 -18.65 1.93 6.90
N ARG A 388 -17.82 1.84 5.89
CA ARG A 388 -17.40 2.96 5.04
C ARG A 388 -18.56 3.51 4.22
N ASP A 389 -19.43 2.65 3.66
CA ASP A 389 -20.60 3.08 2.89
C ASP A 389 -21.56 3.86 3.78
N THR A 390 -21.78 3.38 5.02
CA THR A 390 -22.62 4.08 5.99
C THR A 390 -22.01 5.41 6.42
N LEU A 391 -20.69 5.44 6.64
CA LEU A 391 -19.96 6.67 6.95
C LEU A 391 -20.04 7.69 5.81
N ALA A 392 -19.88 7.25 4.57
CA ALA A 392 -20.00 8.11 3.40
C ALA A 392 -21.38 8.78 3.30
N ALA A 393 -22.44 8.02 3.58
CA ALA A 393 -23.80 8.58 3.54
C ALA A 393 -24.01 9.72 4.56
N VAL A 394 -23.53 9.56 5.80
CA VAL A 394 -23.67 10.61 6.83
C VAL A 394 -22.72 11.79 6.59
N LEU A 395 -21.54 11.57 6.01
CA LEU A 395 -20.62 12.62 5.59
C LEU A 395 -21.18 13.44 4.44
N ALA A 396 -21.87 12.82 3.46
CA ALA A 396 -22.56 13.52 2.39
C ALA A 396 -23.66 14.43 2.96
N ALA A 397 -24.51 13.90 3.86
CA ALA A 397 -25.55 14.68 4.52
C ALA A 397 -24.96 15.84 5.35
N TYR A 398 -23.83 15.62 6.03
CA TYR A 398 -23.12 16.68 6.74
C TYR A 398 -22.58 17.75 5.78
N SER A 399 -22.04 17.36 4.64
CA SER A 399 -21.51 18.33 3.65
C SER A 399 -22.59 19.26 3.08
N GLU A 400 -23.82 18.76 2.95
CA GLU A 400 -24.97 19.57 2.52
C GLU A 400 -25.49 20.50 3.64
N ASN A 401 -25.36 20.08 4.90
CA ASN A 401 -25.88 20.82 6.06
C ASN A 401 -24.94 20.71 7.26
N GLN A 402 -23.94 21.59 7.33
CA GLN A 402 -22.83 21.57 8.31
C GLN A 402 -23.29 22.00 9.72
N THR A 403 -24.22 21.26 10.33
CA THR A 403 -24.67 21.47 11.70
C THR A 403 -24.00 20.49 12.66
N ASP A 404 -23.96 20.86 13.96
CA ASP A 404 -23.45 19.96 14.98
C ASP A 404 -24.27 18.67 15.09
N SER A 405 -25.59 18.73 14.86
CA SER A 405 -26.46 17.57 14.85
C SER A 405 -26.10 16.58 13.71
N MET A 406 -25.76 17.09 12.53
CA MET A 406 -25.30 16.24 11.43
C MET A 406 -23.91 15.65 11.71
N TRP A 407 -23.03 16.42 12.36
CA TRP A 407 -21.74 15.89 12.81
C TRP A 407 -21.89 14.84 13.92
N ASP A 408 -22.87 14.98 14.81
CA ASP A 408 -23.16 13.95 15.81
C ASP A 408 -23.64 12.64 15.15
N ALA A 409 -24.35 12.69 14.03
CA ALA A 409 -24.64 11.49 13.23
C ALA A 409 -23.38 10.86 12.66
N VAL A 410 -22.41 11.66 12.17
CA VAL A 410 -21.10 11.15 11.73
C VAL A 410 -20.38 10.44 12.88
N LYS A 411 -20.33 11.04 14.08
CA LYS A 411 -19.72 10.41 15.26
C LYS A 411 -20.39 9.09 15.63
N THR A 412 -21.73 9.06 15.60
CA THR A 412 -22.49 7.84 15.90
C THR A 412 -22.14 6.72 14.95
N VAL A 413 -22.15 6.98 13.64
CA VAL A 413 -21.78 5.97 12.63
C VAL A 413 -20.33 5.56 12.77
N PHE A 414 -19.43 6.51 13.04
CA PHE A 414 -18.00 6.21 13.20
C PHE A 414 -17.75 5.27 14.37
N VAL A 415 -18.29 5.57 15.56
CA VAL A 415 -18.00 4.85 16.80
C VAL A 415 -18.93 3.65 17.02
N GLU A 416 -20.25 3.89 16.97
CA GLU A 416 -21.23 2.82 17.23
C GLU A 416 -21.34 1.87 16.04
N GLY A 417 -21.16 2.38 14.81
CA GLY A 417 -21.06 1.58 13.61
C GLY A 417 -19.86 0.63 13.63
N TRP A 418 -18.70 1.10 14.11
CA TRP A 418 -17.53 0.23 14.32
C TRP A 418 -17.86 -0.94 15.26
N ALA A 419 -18.39 -0.65 16.44
CA ALA A 419 -18.74 -1.67 17.42
C ALA A 419 -19.79 -2.65 16.89
N TYR A 420 -20.77 -2.16 16.16
CA TYR A 420 -21.80 -3.00 15.52
C TYR A 420 -21.19 -3.95 14.49
N GLU A 421 -20.37 -3.43 13.57
CA GLU A 421 -19.74 -4.25 12.55
C GLU A 421 -18.74 -5.26 13.13
N TYR A 422 -18.04 -4.90 14.21
CA TYR A 422 -17.21 -5.85 14.96
C TYR A 422 -18.03 -7.05 15.49
N HIS A 423 -19.19 -6.79 16.12
CA HIS A 423 -20.07 -7.85 16.59
C HIS A 423 -20.64 -8.71 15.47
N VAL A 424 -21.01 -8.09 14.34
CA VAL A 424 -21.50 -8.81 13.15
C VAL A 424 -20.40 -9.72 12.60
N GLN A 425 -19.19 -9.22 12.47
CA GLN A 425 -18.03 -9.96 11.91
C GLN A 425 -17.63 -11.13 12.83
N ASN A 426 -17.66 -10.95 14.14
CA ASN A 426 -17.17 -11.92 15.12
C ASN A 426 -18.28 -12.81 15.73
N GLY A 427 -19.53 -12.68 15.30
CA GLY A 427 -20.63 -13.53 15.72
C GLY A 427 -21.02 -13.41 17.21
N SER A 428 -20.82 -12.25 17.82
CA SER A 428 -21.03 -11.99 19.26
C SER A 428 -22.22 -11.08 19.54
#